data_1676d65dbea28bceed134ba7dfa7ec8d
#
_entry.id   1676d65dbea28bceed134ba7dfa7ec8d
#
_cell.length_a   1.000
_cell.length_b   1.000
_cell.length_c   1.000
_cell.angle_alpha   90.00
_cell.angle_beta   90.00
_cell.angle_gamma   90.00
#
_symmetry.space_group_name_H-M   'P 1'
#
loop_
_entity.id
_entity.type
_entity.pdbx_description
1 polymer ?
#
loop_
_entity_poly.entity_id
_entity_poly.type
_entity_poly.pdbx_seq_one_letter_code
_entity_poly.pdbx_strand_id
1 'polypeptide(L)'
;MSDVDAFLASMLPRLQTADTALHNGDASARVALWSHHDPVTLFGAVVATTGWEKIGATFDWLASRFSNCTAFAYEVLAAGVSGDLAYIVGVEHTTASIGDDPPADYVLRVTTIFRREEGEWRVVHRHGDPYDASSADVARRLDA
;
A
#
# COMPACT_ATOMS: atom_id res chain seq x y z
N MET A 1 15.79 18.53 -11.66
CA MET A 1 14.76 17.68 -11.05
C MET A 1 14.56 18.10 -9.61
N SER A 2 13.34 18.38 -9.19
CA SER A 2 13.04 18.74 -7.81
C SER A 2 13.17 17.52 -6.88
N ASP A 3 13.21 17.78 -5.55
CA ASP A 3 13.24 16.69 -4.57
C ASP A 3 12.03 15.79 -4.68
N VAL A 4 10.84 16.36 -4.93
CA VAL A 4 9.63 15.56 -5.08
C VAL A 4 9.67 14.73 -6.37
N ASP A 5 10.20 15.25 -7.46
CA ASP A 5 10.35 14.48 -8.70
C ASP A 5 11.30 13.30 -8.51
N ALA A 6 12.42 13.52 -7.85
CA ALA A 6 13.39 12.48 -7.54
C ALA A 6 12.78 11.40 -6.63
N PHE A 7 12.02 11.83 -5.60
CA PHE A 7 11.31 10.93 -4.70
C PHE A 7 10.32 10.06 -5.45
N LEU A 8 9.47 10.65 -6.30
CA LEU A 8 8.47 9.91 -7.07
C LEU A 8 9.12 8.96 -8.07
N ALA A 9 10.17 9.41 -8.76
CA ALA A 9 10.88 8.56 -9.72
C ALA A 9 11.49 7.32 -9.06
N SER A 10 11.96 7.44 -7.83
CA SER A 10 12.49 6.34 -7.03
C SER A 10 11.37 5.46 -6.47
N MET A 11 10.31 6.06 -5.96
CA MET A 11 9.33 5.36 -5.11
C MET A 11 8.21 4.70 -5.91
N LEU A 12 7.71 5.32 -6.98
CA LEU A 12 6.57 4.78 -7.71
C LEU A 12 6.82 3.38 -8.28
N PRO A 13 7.98 3.08 -8.90
CA PRO A 13 8.26 1.71 -9.35
C PRO A 13 8.30 0.70 -8.20
N ARG A 14 8.80 1.08 -7.04
CA ARG A 14 8.86 0.22 -5.86
C ARG A 14 7.47 -0.07 -5.30
N LEU A 15 6.60 0.93 -5.27
CA LEU A 15 5.19 0.75 -4.87
C LEU A 15 4.46 -0.16 -5.84
N GLN A 16 4.63 0.03 -7.14
CA GLN A 16 4.04 -0.81 -8.18
C GLN A 16 4.43 -2.28 -8.00
N THR A 17 5.73 -2.53 -7.81
CA THR A 17 6.25 -3.88 -7.62
C THR A 17 5.71 -4.51 -6.33
N ALA A 18 5.73 -3.76 -5.23
CA ALA A 18 5.29 -4.27 -3.93
C ALA A 18 3.79 -4.59 -3.90
N ASP A 19 2.97 -3.73 -4.49
CA ASP A 19 1.52 -3.93 -4.51
C ASP A 19 1.10 -5.06 -5.44
N THR A 20 1.73 -5.18 -6.60
CA THR A 20 1.48 -6.29 -7.51
C THR A 20 1.86 -7.63 -6.85
N ALA A 21 3.01 -7.68 -6.18
CA ALA A 21 3.45 -8.89 -5.49
C ALA A 21 2.52 -9.26 -4.33
N LEU A 22 2.09 -8.28 -3.53
CA LEU A 22 1.16 -8.54 -2.42
C LEU A 22 -0.15 -9.15 -2.92
N HIS A 23 -0.68 -8.63 -4.00
CA HIS A 23 -1.94 -9.10 -4.59
C HIS A 23 -1.76 -10.42 -5.36
N ASN A 24 -0.55 -10.96 -5.40
CA ASN A 24 -0.22 -12.30 -5.90
C ASN A 24 0.28 -13.23 -4.79
N GLY A 25 0.10 -12.86 -3.53
CA GLY A 25 0.41 -13.73 -2.41
C GLY A 25 1.82 -13.56 -1.83
N ASP A 26 2.55 -12.52 -2.21
CA ASP A 26 3.93 -12.29 -1.76
C ASP A 26 4.04 -10.93 -1.07
N ALA A 27 4.20 -10.93 0.26
CA ALA A 27 4.33 -9.73 1.06
C ALA A 27 5.77 -9.20 1.16
N SER A 28 6.77 -9.92 0.65
CA SER A 28 8.18 -9.62 0.94
C SER A 28 8.61 -8.22 0.49
N ALA A 29 8.18 -7.75 -0.69
CA ALA A 29 8.53 -6.44 -1.20
C ALA A 29 7.86 -5.33 -0.38
N ARG A 30 6.62 -5.51 0.06
CA ARG A 30 5.95 -4.55 0.93
C ARG A 30 6.62 -4.47 2.30
N VAL A 31 6.98 -5.60 2.89
CA VAL A 31 7.72 -5.66 4.15
C VAL A 31 9.04 -4.88 4.03
N ALA A 32 9.77 -5.07 2.93
CA ALA A 32 11.04 -4.38 2.70
C ALA A 32 10.87 -2.87 2.50
N LEU A 33 9.72 -2.42 2.01
CA LEU A 33 9.44 -1.01 1.74
C LEU A 33 9.10 -0.21 3.01
N TRP A 34 8.60 -0.88 4.04
CA TRP A 34 8.20 -0.25 5.29
C TRP A 34 9.37 -0.06 6.25
N SER A 35 9.26 0.98 7.08
CA SER A 35 10.14 1.13 8.24
C SER A 35 9.82 0.05 9.27
N HIS A 36 10.85 -0.53 9.84
CA HIS A 36 10.71 -1.47 10.96
C HIS A 36 10.98 -0.80 12.31
N HIS A 37 11.04 0.53 12.31
CA HIS A 37 11.27 1.35 13.52
C HIS A 37 9.98 2.08 13.90
N ASP A 38 9.42 1.74 15.03
CA ASP A 38 8.22 2.42 15.55
C ASP A 38 8.49 3.92 15.83
N PRO A 39 7.48 4.79 15.72
CA PRO A 39 6.08 4.47 15.43
C PRO A 39 5.79 4.28 13.95
N VAL A 40 5.06 3.24 13.63
CA VAL A 40 4.49 3.00 12.30
C VAL A 40 3.01 2.62 12.45
N THR A 41 2.18 3.03 11.49
CA THR A 41 0.72 2.86 11.58
C THR A 41 0.15 2.47 10.22
N LEU A 42 -0.91 1.65 10.25
CA LEU A 42 -1.59 1.16 9.05
C LEU A 42 -3.09 1.20 9.28
N PHE A 43 -3.80 2.01 8.49
CA PHE A 43 -5.24 1.99 8.39
C PHE A 43 -5.62 1.54 6.99
N GLY A 44 -6.44 0.53 6.90
CA GLY A 44 -6.93 0.00 5.63
C GLY A 44 -8.43 -0.14 5.64
N ALA A 45 -8.99 -0.66 4.55
CA ALA A 45 -10.43 -0.85 4.42
C ALA A 45 -11.02 -1.70 5.56
N VAL A 46 -10.24 -2.63 6.12
CA VAL A 46 -10.69 -3.56 7.15
C VAL A 46 -9.68 -3.70 8.30
N VAL A 47 -8.62 -2.89 8.33
CA VAL A 47 -7.58 -2.99 9.37
C VAL A 47 -7.28 -1.63 10.01
N ALA A 48 -6.92 -1.65 11.29
CA ALA A 48 -6.39 -0.51 12.02
C ALA A 48 -5.31 -1.05 12.97
N THR A 49 -4.05 -0.88 12.59
CA THR A 49 -2.94 -1.58 13.24
C THR A 49 -1.79 -0.60 13.51
N THR A 50 -1.18 -0.72 14.68
CA THR A 50 -0.03 0.08 15.08
C THR A 50 1.12 -0.82 15.50
N GLY A 51 2.35 -0.38 15.19
CA GLY A 51 3.57 -1.10 15.53
C GLY A 51 3.98 -2.10 14.46
N TRP A 52 5.28 -2.17 14.19
CA TRP A 52 5.81 -2.98 13.09
C TRP A 52 5.47 -4.46 13.22
N GLU A 53 5.57 -5.02 14.41
CA GLU A 53 5.33 -6.45 14.61
C GLU A 53 3.93 -6.86 14.12
N LYS A 54 2.91 -6.07 14.51
CA LYS A 54 1.53 -6.33 14.10
C LYS A 54 1.30 -6.01 12.63
N ILE A 55 1.93 -4.96 12.12
CA ILE A 55 1.80 -4.55 10.71
C ILE A 55 2.41 -5.61 9.81
N GLY A 56 3.59 -6.13 10.14
CA GLY A 56 4.21 -7.20 9.37
C GLY A 56 3.33 -8.44 9.30
N ALA A 57 2.73 -8.84 10.42
CA ALA A 57 1.79 -9.95 10.47
C ALA A 57 0.54 -9.67 9.61
N THR A 58 0.06 -8.43 9.61
CA THR A 58 -1.07 -8.02 8.76
C THR A 58 -0.74 -8.17 7.27
N PHE A 59 0.47 -7.82 6.86
CA PHE A 59 0.88 -7.98 5.46
C PHE A 59 0.93 -9.45 5.05
N ASP A 60 1.40 -10.33 5.91
CA ASP A 60 1.38 -11.77 5.64
C ASP A 60 -0.05 -12.29 5.49
N TRP A 61 -0.95 -11.84 6.36
CA TRP A 61 -2.37 -12.19 6.27
C TRP A 61 -2.99 -11.68 4.97
N LEU A 62 -2.76 -10.41 4.61
CA LEU A 62 -3.28 -9.83 3.36
C LEU A 62 -2.77 -10.62 2.15
N ALA A 63 -1.48 -10.91 2.09
CA ALA A 63 -0.90 -11.68 1.00
C ALA A 63 -1.56 -13.07 0.87
N SER A 64 -1.91 -13.69 2.00
CA SER A 64 -2.59 -15.00 1.98
C SER A 64 -4.01 -14.94 1.42
N ARG A 65 -4.63 -13.74 1.36
CA ARG A 65 -6.00 -13.55 0.87
C ARG A 65 -6.07 -13.19 -0.61
N PHE A 66 -4.99 -12.71 -1.20
CA PHE A 66 -4.98 -12.22 -2.58
C PHE A 66 -4.28 -13.17 -3.53
N SER A 67 -4.79 -13.22 -4.76
CA SER A 67 -4.16 -13.92 -5.88
C SER A 67 -4.61 -13.30 -7.20
N ASN A 68 -4.02 -13.76 -8.30
CA ASN A 68 -4.44 -13.39 -9.66
C ASN A 68 -4.53 -11.88 -9.88
N CYS A 69 -3.52 -11.13 -9.45
CA CYS A 69 -3.43 -9.72 -9.76
C CYS A 69 -3.11 -9.53 -11.23
N THR A 70 -4.10 -9.08 -12.00
CA THR A 70 -3.96 -8.86 -13.45
C THR A 70 -3.71 -7.40 -13.79
N ALA A 71 -3.98 -6.48 -12.85
CA ALA A 71 -3.73 -5.06 -13.04
C ALA A 71 -3.52 -4.36 -11.71
N PHE A 72 -2.58 -3.44 -11.69
CA PHE A 72 -2.38 -2.48 -10.61
C PHE A 72 -1.91 -1.16 -11.21
N ALA A 73 -2.57 -0.06 -10.85
CA ALA A 73 -2.16 1.29 -11.28
C ALA A 73 -2.31 2.26 -10.11
N TYR A 74 -1.32 3.13 -9.96
CA TYR A 74 -1.30 4.17 -8.92
C TYR A 74 -1.45 5.53 -9.59
N GLU A 75 -2.53 6.26 -9.26
CA GLU A 75 -2.75 7.62 -9.72
C GLU A 75 -2.32 8.59 -8.61
N VAL A 76 -1.26 9.37 -8.86
CA VAL A 76 -0.76 10.35 -7.90
C VAL A 76 -1.55 11.65 -8.06
N LEU A 77 -2.21 12.09 -6.99
CA LEU A 77 -2.95 13.35 -6.95
C LEU A 77 -2.11 14.48 -6.35
N ALA A 78 -1.27 14.17 -5.35
CA ALA A 78 -0.37 15.12 -4.72
C ALA A 78 0.80 14.38 -4.09
N ALA A 79 1.94 15.05 -4.01
CA ALA A 79 3.12 14.53 -3.31
C ALA A 79 3.98 15.69 -2.84
N GLY A 80 4.75 15.47 -1.77
CA GLY A 80 5.65 16.47 -1.25
C GLY A 80 6.79 15.86 -0.47
N VAL A 81 7.88 16.60 -0.37
CA VAL A 81 9.08 16.24 0.40
C VAL A 81 9.48 17.42 1.25
N SER A 82 9.74 17.20 2.52
CA SER A 82 10.25 18.21 3.45
C SER A 82 11.24 17.55 4.41
N GLY A 83 12.54 17.81 4.23
CA GLY A 83 13.57 17.15 5.03
C GLY A 83 13.52 15.63 4.85
N ASP A 84 13.39 14.92 5.96
CA ASP A 84 13.34 13.45 5.97
C ASP A 84 11.93 12.88 5.95
N LEU A 85 10.93 13.71 5.64
CA LEU A 85 9.54 13.27 5.49
C LEU A 85 9.05 13.53 4.07
N ALA A 86 8.20 12.62 3.59
CA ALA A 86 7.54 12.75 2.30
C ALA A 86 6.14 12.16 2.39
N TYR A 87 5.27 12.57 1.48
CA TYR A 87 3.93 12.00 1.38
C TYR A 87 3.52 11.82 -0.07
N ILE A 88 2.62 10.86 -0.30
CA ILE A 88 1.90 10.71 -1.55
C ILE A 88 0.42 10.56 -1.21
N VAL A 89 -0.42 11.32 -1.92
CA VAL A 89 -1.88 11.15 -1.89
C VAL A 89 -2.30 10.70 -3.27
N GLY A 90 -3.03 9.60 -3.33
CA GLY A 90 -3.41 9.05 -4.63
C GLY A 90 -4.56 8.06 -4.58
N VAL A 91 -4.77 7.42 -5.71
CA VAL A 91 -5.81 6.42 -5.91
C VAL A 91 -5.17 5.16 -6.47
N GLU A 92 -5.46 4.02 -5.84
CA GLU A 92 -4.97 2.72 -6.30
C GLU A 92 -6.09 1.97 -6.99
N HIS A 93 -5.84 1.53 -8.21
CA HIS A 93 -6.73 0.70 -9.00
C HIS A 93 -6.16 -0.71 -9.08
N THR A 94 -6.88 -1.69 -8.52
CA THR A 94 -6.40 -3.07 -8.45
C THR A 94 -7.44 -4.01 -9.03
N THR A 95 -6.97 -5.01 -9.79
CA THR A 95 -7.79 -6.14 -10.23
C THR A 95 -7.11 -7.41 -9.72
N ALA A 96 -7.76 -8.08 -8.77
CA ALA A 96 -7.22 -9.30 -8.15
C ALA A 96 -8.33 -10.15 -7.57
N SER A 97 -8.00 -11.40 -7.25
CA SER A 97 -8.90 -12.32 -6.56
C SER A 97 -8.71 -12.22 -5.05
N ILE A 98 -9.82 -12.25 -4.31
CA ILE A 98 -9.84 -12.40 -2.85
C ILE A 98 -10.40 -13.78 -2.54
N GLY A 99 -9.62 -14.59 -1.80
CA GLY A 99 -10.01 -15.98 -1.52
C GLY A 99 -10.19 -16.76 -2.81
N ASP A 100 -11.31 -17.47 -2.90
CA ASP A 100 -11.65 -18.27 -4.07
C ASP A 100 -12.50 -17.53 -5.11
N ASP A 101 -12.77 -16.24 -4.89
CA ASP A 101 -13.58 -15.42 -5.80
C ASP A 101 -12.82 -15.15 -7.11
N PRO A 102 -13.54 -14.96 -8.24
CA PRO A 102 -12.89 -14.53 -9.47
C PRO A 102 -12.29 -13.12 -9.31
N PRO A 103 -11.34 -12.72 -10.17
CA PRO A 103 -10.76 -11.38 -10.09
C PRO A 103 -11.84 -10.30 -10.14
N ALA A 104 -11.70 -9.31 -9.28
CA ALA A 104 -12.59 -8.16 -9.20
C ALA A 104 -11.79 -6.88 -9.11
N ASP A 105 -12.34 -5.81 -9.66
CA ASP A 105 -11.75 -4.48 -9.56
C ASP A 105 -12.12 -3.85 -8.24
N TYR A 106 -11.15 -3.19 -7.60
CA TYR A 106 -11.46 -2.31 -6.49
C TYR A 106 -10.52 -1.11 -6.47
N VAL A 107 -11.02 -0.01 -5.95
CA VAL A 107 -10.33 1.27 -5.97
C VAL A 107 -10.24 1.80 -4.55
N LEU A 108 -9.05 2.17 -4.13
CA LEU A 108 -8.79 2.74 -2.79
C LEU A 108 -8.29 4.18 -2.92
N ARG A 109 -8.74 5.03 -1.99
CA ARG A 109 -8.13 6.32 -1.74
C ARG A 109 -7.01 6.10 -0.74
N VAL A 110 -5.81 6.54 -1.07
CA VAL A 110 -4.62 6.18 -0.28
C VAL A 110 -3.77 7.40 0.02
N THR A 111 -3.42 7.55 1.29
CA THR A 111 -2.40 8.48 1.76
C THR A 111 -1.25 7.67 2.35
N THR A 112 -0.03 7.95 1.89
CA THR A 112 1.17 7.26 2.37
C THR A 112 2.17 8.30 2.85
N ILE A 113 2.71 8.09 4.05
CA ILE A 113 3.77 8.94 4.63
C ILE A 113 5.05 8.13 4.69
N PHE A 114 6.15 8.76 4.27
CA PHE A 114 7.48 8.15 4.22
C PHE A 114 8.44 8.92 5.12
N ARG A 115 9.38 8.22 5.71
CA ARG A 115 10.51 8.78 6.44
C ARG A 115 11.80 8.29 5.78
N ARG A 116 12.78 9.21 5.62
CA ARG A 116 14.09 8.81 5.13
C ARG A 116 14.90 8.26 6.30
N GLU A 117 15.35 7.02 6.15
CA GLU A 117 16.15 6.30 7.12
C GLU A 117 17.40 5.77 6.43
N GLU A 118 18.57 6.16 6.92
CA GLU A 118 19.84 5.72 6.34
C GLU A 118 19.95 5.96 4.82
N GLY A 119 19.43 7.11 4.37
CA GLY A 119 19.42 7.47 2.96
C GLY A 119 18.32 6.85 2.11
N GLU A 120 17.46 6.03 2.70
CA GLU A 120 16.36 5.36 1.98
C GLU A 120 15.00 5.79 2.50
N TRP A 121 14.06 5.99 1.58
CA TRP A 121 12.68 6.27 1.92
C TRP A 121 11.97 4.99 2.35
N ARG A 122 11.32 5.02 3.52
CA ARG A 122 10.54 3.92 4.08
C ARG A 122 9.15 4.40 4.44
N VAL A 123 8.15 3.56 4.22
CA VAL A 123 6.77 3.87 4.62
C VAL A 123 6.66 3.81 6.14
N VAL A 124 6.05 4.83 6.74
CA VAL A 124 5.76 4.87 8.18
C VAL A 124 4.27 4.93 8.46
N HIS A 125 3.46 5.30 7.48
CA HIS A 125 2.01 5.32 7.59
C HIS A 125 1.37 5.11 6.22
N ARG A 126 0.31 4.32 6.22
CA ARG A 126 -0.58 4.18 5.07
C ARG A 126 -2.01 4.19 5.58
N HIS A 127 -2.88 4.97 4.93
CA HIS A 127 -4.31 4.93 5.14
C HIS A 127 -4.98 4.76 3.78
N GLY A 128 -5.64 3.62 3.58
CA GLY A 128 -6.38 3.34 2.36
C GLY A 128 -7.82 2.95 2.68
N ASP A 129 -8.79 3.59 2.02
CA ASP A 129 -10.20 3.25 2.17
C ASP A 129 -10.87 3.14 0.80
N PRO A 130 -12.04 2.45 0.72
CA PRO A 130 -12.74 2.29 -0.54
C PRO A 130 -13.18 3.63 -1.13
N TYR A 131 -12.95 3.77 -2.45
CA TYR A 131 -13.33 4.98 -3.18
C TYR A 131 -14.84 5.11 -3.34
N ASP A 132 -15.55 3.98 -3.49
CA ASP A 132 -16.98 3.93 -3.73
C ASP A 132 -17.61 2.67 -3.12
N ALA A 133 -18.95 2.56 -3.22
CA ALA A 133 -19.69 1.44 -2.65
C ALA A 133 -19.31 0.09 -3.26
N SER A 134 -19.03 0.06 -4.56
CA SER A 134 -18.60 -1.16 -5.24
C SER A 134 -17.26 -1.66 -4.70
N SER A 135 -16.30 -0.75 -4.53
CA SER A 135 -15.00 -1.09 -3.96
C SER A 135 -15.11 -1.48 -2.48
N ALA A 136 -16.01 -0.86 -1.73
CA ALA A 136 -16.31 -1.26 -0.34
C ALA A 136 -16.85 -2.69 -0.26
N ASP A 137 -17.71 -3.09 -1.19
CA ASP A 137 -18.24 -4.45 -1.24
C ASP A 137 -17.14 -5.48 -1.51
N VAL A 138 -16.21 -5.18 -2.43
CA VAL A 138 -15.06 -6.06 -2.70
C VAL A 138 -14.16 -6.15 -1.47
N ALA A 139 -13.83 -5.01 -0.85
CA ALA A 139 -12.94 -4.98 0.31
C ALA A 139 -13.47 -5.77 1.51
N ARG A 140 -14.80 -5.77 1.71
CA ARG A 140 -15.42 -6.54 2.81
C ARG A 140 -15.17 -8.04 2.70
N ARG A 141 -14.88 -8.56 1.51
CA ARG A 141 -14.57 -9.99 1.31
C ARG A 141 -13.27 -10.42 1.95
N LEU A 142 -12.38 -9.47 2.31
CA LEU A 142 -11.15 -9.78 3.03
C LEU A 142 -11.43 -10.42 4.40
N ASP A 143 -12.53 -10.01 5.05
CA ASP A 143 -12.94 -10.52 6.37
C ASP A 143 -13.86 -11.73 6.30
N ALA A 144 -14.24 -12.12 5.12
CA ALA A 144 -15.17 -13.24 4.93
C ALA A 144 -14.51 -14.61 5.15
#